data_4b1a8ef9ff748643f7ca04b45c48fe87
#
_entry.id   4b1a8ef9ff748643f7ca04b45c48fe87
#
_cell.length_a   1.000
_cell.length_b   1.000
_cell.length_c   1.000
_cell.angle_alpha   90.00
_cell.angle_beta   90.00
_cell.angle_gamma   90.00
#
_symmetry.space_group_name_H-M   'P 1'
#
loop_
_entity.id
_entity.type
_entity.pdbx_description
1 polymer ?
#
loop_
_entity_poly.entity_id
_entity_poly.type
_entity_poly.pdbx_seq_one_letter_code
_entity_poly.pdbx_strand_id
1 'polypeptide(L)'
;MIADRIRVASLQYFIRPVRTYEDFAAQVEGLVETAADYRCQLVVFPEYFSVQLLTLGDVRRPMREQIRTLAAQAPRFQETMTGLAKRFGIHIVAGTIPVMEPGSDAVYNECFIVGPGGSAGVQGKLHMTRFEHEDWKVSPRSNLKIFETGFGRLAVAICYDVEFPEIVRAAARAQAHVLVVPSCTDDRQGFLRVRYCAQARAVENQMYVIHSCTVGSLPMVPAVSLNYGQASILTPSDFPFSRDGILAEGNPNQEMMVVGELNLRTILDTRSSGLLAFGVERLAHGPHPGRRFHVVHR
;
A
#
# COMPACT_ATOMS: atom_id res chain seq x y z
N MET A 1 -17.61 -5.57 15.68
CA MET A 1 -17.89 -4.11 15.75
C MET A 1 -16.71 -3.39 15.10
N ILE A 2 -16.98 -2.37 14.28
CA ILE A 2 -15.95 -1.52 13.70
C ILE A 2 -15.47 -0.57 14.79
N ALA A 3 -14.17 -0.42 14.98
CA ALA A 3 -13.64 0.58 15.91
C ALA A 3 -14.00 1.98 15.41
N ASP A 4 -14.44 2.87 16.30
CA ASP A 4 -14.80 4.23 15.89
C ASP A 4 -13.58 5.02 15.40
N ARG A 5 -12.43 4.81 16.01
CA ARG A 5 -11.17 5.49 15.69
C ARG A 5 -9.99 4.54 15.72
N ILE A 6 -9.07 4.75 14.81
CA ILE A 6 -7.77 4.07 14.81
C ILE A 6 -6.65 5.06 14.51
N ARG A 7 -5.51 4.86 15.14
CA ARG A 7 -4.30 5.58 14.79
C ARG A 7 -3.46 4.72 13.86
N VAL A 8 -2.97 5.31 12.79
CA VAL A 8 -2.24 4.62 11.73
C VAL A 8 -0.91 5.31 11.46
N ALA A 9 0.08 4.54 11.04
CA ALA A 9 1.37 5.04 10.60
C ALA A 9 1.60 4.66 9.14
N SER A 10 1.91 5.65 8.30
CA SER A 10 2.36 5.49 6.92
C SER A 10 3.86 5.76 6.86
N LEU A 11 4.63 4.78 6.39
CA LEU A 11 6.07 4.92 6.35
C LEU A 11 6.53 5.57 5.05
N GLN A 12 7.41 6.55 5.19
CA GLN A 12 8.28 7.07 4.16
C GLN A 12 9.65 6.44 4.42
N TYR A 13 9.84 5.26 3.81
CA TYR A 13 10.91 4.35 4.15
C TYR A 13 12.16 4.66 3.35
N PHE A 14 13.26 4.93 4.05
CA PHE A 14 14.54 5.22 3.40
C PHE A 14 15.25 3.91 3.04
N ILE A 15 15.37 3.65 1.73
CA ILE A 15 16.10 2.48 1.21
C ILE A 15 17.59 2.71 1.38
N ARG A 16 18.26 1.72 1.99
CA ARG A 16 19.72 1.71 2.20
C ARG A 16 20.28 0.30 2.09
N PRO A 17 21.58 0.13 1.77
CA PRO A 17 22.21 -1.18 1.81
C PRO A 17 22.16 -1.79 3.20
N VAL A 18 21.99 -3.10 3.26
CA VAL A 18 22.11 -3.90 4.49
C VAL A 18 23.25 -4.88 4.39
N ARG A 19 23.86 -5.25 5.51
CA ARG A 19 24.98 -6.20 5.57
C ARG A 19 24.52 -7.60 5.89
N THR A 20 23.44 -7.72 6.63
CA THR A 20 22.84 -8.99 7.02
C THR A 20 21.31 -8.87 6.95
N TYR A 21 20.62 -9.99 6.97
CA TYR A 21 19.16 -10.00 7.13
C TYR A 21 18.75 -9.44 8.50
N GLU A 22 19.56 -9.68 9.51
CA GLU A 22 19.35 -9.19 10.89
C GLU A 22 19.38 -7.66 10.94
N ASP A 23 20.25 -7.00 10.16
CA ASP A 23 20.26 -5.53 10.05
C ASP A 23 18.94 -5.02 9.45
N PHE A 24 18.42 -5.73 8.43
CA PHE A 24 17.11 -5.43 7.86
C PHE A 24 15.99 -5.63 8.88
N ALA A 25 15.99 -6.77 9.58
CA ALA A 25 14.98 -7.10 10.58
C ALA A 25 14.98 -6.09 11.74
N ALA A 26 16.17 -5.68 12.21
CA ALA A 26 16.29 -4.68 13.27
C ALA A 26 15.78 -3.30 12.85
N GLN A 27 16.03 -2.88 11.59
CA GLN A 27 15.48 -1.63 11.05
C GLN A 27 13.95 -1.68 10.99
N VAL A 28 13.38 -2.78 10.53
CA VAL A 28 11.93 -3.00 10.48
C VAL A 28 11.32 -3.03 11.88
N GLU A 29 11.97 -3.76 12.81
CA GLU A 29 11.54 -3.84 14.20
C GLU A 29 11.47 -2.46 14.85
N GLY A 30 12.52 -1.63 14.73
CA GLY A 30 12.53 -0.28 15.30
C GLY A 30 11.40 0.62 14.78
N LEU A 31 11.02 0.46 13.50
CA LEU A 31 9.89 1.20 12.93
C LEU A 31 8.54 0.69 13.46
N VAL A 32 8.37 -0.63 13.62
CA VAL A 32 7.14 -1.21 14.20
C VAL A 32 7.02 -0.86 15.67
N GLU A 33 8.11 -0.94 16.44
CA GLU A 33 8.18 -0.53 17.84
C GLU A 33 7.78 0.95 18.00
N THR A 34 8.39 1.83 17.18
CA THR A 34 8.05 3.26 17.19
C THR A 34 6.55 3.48 16.90
N ALA A 35 5.98 2.78 15.91
CA ALA A 35 4.56 2.89 15.62
C ALA A 35 3.69 2.42 16.80
N ALA A 36 4.09 1.34 17.48
CA ALA A 36 3.42 0.85 18.67
C ALA A 36 3.51 1.84 19.87
N ASP A 37 4.67 2.47 20.08
CA ASP A 37 4.86 3.50 21.10
C ASP A 37 3.96 4.72 20.85
N TYR A 38 3.75 5.09 19.59
CA TYR A 38 2.75 6.10 19.19
C TYR A 38 1.31 5.59 19.26
N ARG A 39 1.09 4.36 19.75
CA ARG A 39 -0.22 3.71 19.89
C ARG A 39 -0.95 3.56 18.56
N CYS A 40 -0.21 3.32 17.48
CA CYS A 40 -0.81 2.99 16.20
C CYS A 40 -1.37 1.56 16.23
N GLN A 41 -2.54 1.34 15.66
CA GLN A 41 -3.13 0.03 15.44
C GLN A 41 -2.75 -0.58 14.11
N LEU A 42 -2.25 0.25 13.18
CA LEU A 42 -1.81 -0.17 11.86
C LEU A 42 -0.55 0.59 11.46
N VAL A 43 0.45 -0.14 10.96
CA VAL A 43 1.62 0.43 10.28
C VAL A 43 1.71 -0.08 8.85
N VAL A 44 2.05 0.79 7.91
CA VAL A 44 2.10 0.51 6.48
C VAL A 44 3.51 0.72 5.94
N PHE A 45 4.13 -0.35 5.46
CA PHE A 45 5.40 -0.34 4.74
C PHE A 45 5.15 -0.15 3.23
N PRO A 46 6.09 0.45 2.49
CA PRO A 46 5.91 0.70 1.07
C PRO A 46 6.23 -0.53 0.19
N GLU A 47 5.83 -0.43 -1.07
CA GLU A 47 6.15 -1.42 -2.09
C GLU A 47 7.67 -1.58 -2.22
N TYR A 48 8.14 -2.81 -2.42
CA TYR A 48 9.54 -3.15 -2.69
C TYR A 48 10.58 -2.61 -1.70
N PHE A 49 10.21 -2.17 -0.51
CA PHE A 49 11.23 -1.79 0.47
C PHE A 49 12.16 -2.97 0.82
N SER A 50 11.69 -4.20 0.59
CA SER A 50 12.45 -5.44 0.72
C SER A 50 13.63 -5.55 -0.27
N VAL A 51 13.65 -4.74 -1.35
CA VAL A 51 14.74 -4.81 -2.37
C VAL A 51 16.12 -4.46 -1.81
N GLN A 52 16.19 -3.79 -0.66
CA GLN A 52 17.49 -3.61 0.01
C GLN A 52 18.15 -4.93 0.38
N LEU A 53 17.40 -6.03 0.51
CA LEU A 53 17.93 -7.39 0.70
C LEU A 53 18.74 -7.89 -0.52
N LEU A 54 18.56 -7.28 -1.70
CA LEU A 54 19.41 -7.58 -2.87
C LEU A 54 20.88 -7.26 -2.62
N THR A 55 21.18 -6.32 -1.72
CA THR A 55 22.55 -5.96 -1.36
C THR A 55 23.28 -7.07 -0.58
N LEU A 56 22.57 -8.10 -0.13
CA LEU A 56 23.18 -9.30 0.46
C LEU A 56 23.75 -10.25 -0.58
N GLY A 57 23.39 -10.08 -1.86
CA GLY A 57 23.83 -10.91 -2.96
C GLY A 57 24.74 -10.18 -3.95
N ASP A 58 24.99 -10.82 -5.10
CA ASP A 58 25.72 -10.18 -6.19
C ASP A 58 24.78 -9.33 -7.05
N VAL A 59 24.77 -8.03 -6.79
CA VAL A 59 23.95 -7.04 -7.50
C VAL A 59 24.32 -6.83 -8.98
N ARG A 60 25.40 -7.45 -9.47
CA ARG A 60 25.79 -7.42 -10.89
C ARG A 60 25.10 -8.49 -11.74
N ARG A 61 24.41 -9.45 -11.09
CA ARG A 61 23.64 -10.47 -11.80
C ARG A 61 22.47 -9.84 -12.58
N PRO A 62 21.97 -10.53 -13.63
CA PRO A 62 20.75 -10.10 -14.29
C PRO A 62 19.60 -9.89 -13.29
N MET A 63 18.81 -8.85 -13.48
CA MET A 63 17.76 -8.47 -12.53
C MET A 63 16.75 -9.60 -12.27
N ARG A 64 16.42 -10.39 -13.29
CA ARG A 64 15.56 -11.57 -13.14
C ARG A 64 16.09 -12.57 -12.10
N GLU A 65 17.40 -12.79 -12.06
CA GLU A 65 18.03 -13.69 -11.09
C GLU A 65 18.02 -13.08 -9.69
N GLN A 66 18.30 -11.77 -9.59
CA GLN A 66 18.24 -11.05 -8.32
C GLN A 66 16.83 -11.12 -7.72
N ILE A 67 15.79 -10.89 -8.51
CA ILE A 67 14.38 -10.96 -8.05
C ILE A 67 14.03 -12.37 -7.56
N ARG A 68 14.55 -13.43 -8.21
CA ARG A 68 14.35 -14.81 -7.72
C ARG A 68 15.09 -15.06 -6.41
N THR A 69 16.27 -14.50 -6.25
CA THR A 69 17.03 -14.57 -5.00
C THR A 69 16.30 -13.85 -3.87
N LEU A 70 15.70 -12.68 -4.17
CA LEU A 70 14.87 -11.95 -3.23
C LEU A 70 13.60 -12.74 -2.86
N ALA A 71 12.94 -13.36 -3.83
CA ALA A 71 11.76 -14.18 -3.61
C ALA A 71 12.05 -15.38 -2.67
N ALA A 72 13.25 -15.92 -2.67
CA ALA A 72 13.65 -16.97 -1.71
C ALA A 72 13.66 -16.48 -0.25
N GLN A 73 13.71 -15.16 -0.01
CA GLN A 73 13.63 -14.57 1.33
C GLN A 73 12.17 -14.39 1.82
N ALA A 74 11.18 -14.57 0.96
CA ALA A 74 9.77 -14.29 1.31
C ALA A 74 9.26 -15.08 2.55
N PRO A 75 9.58 -16.36 2.76
CA PRO A 75 9.15 -17.07 3.96
C PRO A 75 9.71 -16.44 5.25
N ARG A 76 11.01 -16.13 5.26
CA ARG A 76 11.68 -15.48 6.40
C ARG A 76 11.16 -14.08 6.64
N PHE A 77 10.91 -13.33 5.57
CA PHE A 77 10.28 -12.00 5.63
C PHE A 77 8.89 -12.07 6.26
N GLN A 78 8.04 -13.01 5.80
CA GLN A 78 6.70 -13.20 6.36
C GLN A 78 6.74 -13.59 7.84
N GLU A 79 7.65 -14.47 8.23
CA GLU A 79 7.86 -14.86 9.63
C GLU A 79 8.25 -13.65 10.50
N THR A 80 9.20 -12.84 10.03
CA THR A 80 9.63 -11.60 10.69
C THR A 80 8.44 -10.66 10.91
N MET A 81 7.69 -10.34 9.86
CA MET A 81 6.55 -9.43 9.96
C MET A 81 5.44 -9.96 10.87
N THR A 82 5.17 -11.27 10.79
CA THR A 82 4.17 -11.91 11.65
C THR A 82 4.60 -11.92 13.12
N GLY A 83 5.88 -12.18 13.37
CA GLY A 83 6.46 -12.12 14.72
C GLY A 83 6.35 -10.73 15.34
N LEU A 84 6.69 -9.69 14.57
CA LEU A 84 6.58 -8.30 15.01
C LEU A 84 5.13 -7.88 15.27
N ALA A 85 4.19 -8.25 14.37
CA ALA A 85 2.78 -7.96 14.56
C ALA A 85 2.22 -8.56 15.86
N LYS A 86 2.60 -9.80 16.19
CA LYS A 86 2.22 -10.48 17.43
C LYS A 86 2.87 -9.83 18.65
N ARG A 87 4.18 -9.58 18.59
CA ARG A 87 4.95 -9.03 19.72
C ARG A 87 4.47 -7.64 20.12
N PHE A 88 4.22 -6.76 19.15
CA PHE A 88 3.81 -5.38 19.40
C PHE A 88 2.29 -5.17 19.42
N GLY A 89 1.50 -6.22 19.16
CA GLY A 89 0.04 -6.14 19.18
C GLY A 89 -0.55 -5.24 18.09
N ILE A 90 0.11 -5.09 16.94
CA ILE A 90 -0.21 -4.14 15.88
C ILE A 90 -0.50 -4.86 14.55
N HIS A 91 -1.36 -4.29 13.70
CA HIS A 91 -1.49 -4.74 12.33
C HIS A 91 -0.37 -4.15 11.47
N ILE A 92 0.16 -4.94 10.56
CA ILE A 92 1.20 -4.52 9.62
C ILE A 92 0.74 -4.85 8.20
N VAL A 93 0.66 -3.83 7.35
CA VAL A 93 0.71 -4.02 5.90
C VAL A 93 2.19 -4.01 5.52
N ALA A 94 2.73 -5.18 5.21
CA ALA A 94 4.17 -5.44 5.17
C ALA A 94 4.83 -4.95 3.86
N GLY A 95 4.29 -3.90 3.23
CA GLY A 95 4.77 -3.47 1.93
C GLY A 95 4.71 -4.62 0.93
N THR A 96 5.74 -4.79 0.10
CA THR A 96 5.78 -5.95 -0.78
C THR A 96 7.14 -6.62 -0.84
N ILE A 97 7.11 -7.90 -1.22
CA ILE A 97 8.27 -8.71 -1.57
C ILE A 97 7.90 -9.62 -2.76
N PRO A 98 8.82 -9.90 -3.70
CA PRO A 98 8.61 -10.95 -4.68
C PRO A 98 8.41 -12.31 -4.04
N VAL A 99 7.49 -13.11 -4.59
CA VAL A 99 7.18 -14.47 -4.14
C VAL A 99 7.17 -15.40 -5.35
N MET A 100 7.83 -16.54 -5.28
CA MET A 100 7.72 -17.59 -6.29
C MET A 100 6.55 -18.50 -5.99
N GLU A 101 5.80 -18.87 -7.02
CA GLU A 101 4.74 -19.84 -6.88
C GLU A 101 5.30 -21.26 -6.81
N PRO A 102 4.93 -22.08 -5.81
CA PRO A 102 5.40 -23.45 -5.72
C PRO A 102 5.09 -24.24 -7.01
N GLY A 103 6.10 -24.92 -7.56
CA GLY A 103 5.95 -25.73 -8.78
C GLY A 103 5.87 -24.91 -10.08
N SER A 104 6.12 -23.61 -10.03
CA SER A 104 6.11 -22.71 -11.18
C SER A 104 7.33 -21.81 -11.18
N ASP A 105 7.67 -21.30 -12.37
CA ASP A 105 8.71 -20.26 -12.54
C ASP A 105 8.18 -18.84 -12.36
N ALA A 106 6.88 -18.69 -12.12
CA ALA A 106 6.22 -17.40 -11.98
C ALA A 106 6.62 -16.72 -10.67
N VAL A 107 6.90 -15.43 -10.77
CA VAL A 107 7.19 -14.54 -9.63
C VAL A 107 6.09 -13.51 -9.55
N TYR A 108 5.61 -13.23 -8.36
CA TYR A 108 4.56 -12.26 -8.08
C TYR A 108 5.05 -11.22 -7.09
N ASN A 109 4.58 -9.99 -7.21
CA ASN A 109 4.80 -8.93 -6.23
C ASN A 109 3.68 -9.00 -5.19
N GLU A 110 3.97 -9.45 -3.97
CA GLU A 110 2.96 -9.75 -2.95
C GLU A 110 3.14 -8.94 -1.67
N CYS A 111 2.01 -8.43 -1.19
CA CYS A 111 1.86 -7.71 0.08
C CYS A 111 1.25 -8.64 1.12
N PHE A 112 1.96 -8.91 2.20
CA PHE A 112 1.44 -9.64 3.35
C PHE A 112 0.72 -8.68 4.30
N ILE A 113 -0.48 -9.08 4.74
CA ILE A 113 -1.24 -8.41 5.78
C ILE A 113 -1.22 -9.28 7.01
N VAL A 114 -0.62 -8.81 8.07
CA VAL A 114 -0.45 -9.53 9.33
C VAL A 114 -1.00 -8.72 10.50
N GLY A 115 -1.40 -9.38 11.54
CA GLY A 115 -1.95 -8.74 12.73
C GLY A 115 -1.59 -9.49 14.00
N PRO A 116 -2.07 -9.04 15.16
CA PRO A 116 -1.78 -9.66 16.46
C PRO A 116 -2.14 -11.15 16.53
N GLY A 117 -3.18 -11.56 15.78
CA GLY A 117 -3.62 -12.96 15.67
C GLY A 117 -2.82 -13.80 14.66
N GLY A 118 -1.90 -13.21 13.93
CA GLY A 118 -1.12 -13.87 12.87
C GLY A 118 -1.40 -13.30 11.48
N SER A 119 -1.24 -14.12 10.42
CA SER A 119 -1.48 -13.68 9.04
C SER A 119 -2.98 -13.48 8.79
N ALA A 120 -3.35 -12.30 8.27
CA ALA A 120 -4.70 -12.01 7.79
C ALA A 120 -4.85 -12.34 6.29
N GLY A 121 -3.73 -12.38 5.55
CA GLY A 121 -3.73 -12.78 4.15
C GLY A 121 -2.67 -12.10 3.31
N VAL A 122 -2.82 -12.23 1.98
CA VAL A 122 -1.87 -11.73 0.99
C VAL A 122 -2.64 -11.06 -0.15
N GLN A 123 -2.26 -9.85 -0.53
CA GLN A 123 -2.69 -9.20 -1.77
C GLN A 123 -1.52 -9.19 -2.75
N GLY A 124 -1.71 -9.81 -3.91
CA GLY A 124 -0.75 -9.68 -5.00
C GLY A 124 -1.08 -8.50 -5.91
N LYS A 125 -0.06 -7.91 -6.50
CA LYS A 125 -0.21 -6.81 -7.46
C LYS A 125 -0.98 -7.26 -8.69
N LEU A 126 -1.93 -6.43 -9.14
CA LEU A 126 -2.86 -6.77 -10.22
C LEU A 126 -2.35 -6.27 -11.57
N HIS A 127 -1.68 -5.11 -11.61
CA HIS A 127 -1.16 -4.49 -12.82
C HIS A 127 0.33 -4.23 -12.71
N MET A 128 1.07 -4.80 -13.64
CA MET A 128 2.52 -4.62 -13.71
C MET A 128 2.85 -3.35 -14.48
N THR A 129 3.82 -2.60 -13.96
CA THR A 129 4.51 -1.61 -14.78
C THR A 129 5.27 -2.29 -15.90
N ARG A 130 5.58 -1.55 -16.96
CA ARG A 130 6.35 -2.08 -18.08
C ARG A 130 7.66 -2.73 -17.60
N PHE A 131 8.36 -2.05 -16.70
CA PHE A 131 9.62 -2.48 -16.13
C PHE A 131 9.50 -3.82 -15.36
N GLU A 132 8.50 -3.96 -14.47
CA GLU A 132 8.23 -5.19 -13.75
C GLU A 132 7.94 -6.36 -14.71
N HIS A 133 7.19 -6.08 -15.77
CA HIS A 133 6.82 -7.11 -16.75
C HIS A 133 7.99 -7.49 -17.66
N GLU A 134 8.69 -6.49 -18.25
CA GLU A 134 9.70 -6.72 -19.28
C GLU A 134 11.06 -7.12 -18.70
N ASP A 135 11.51 -6.49 -17.59
CA ASP A 135 12.84 -6.70 -17.05
C ASP A 135 12.86 -7.69 -15.89
N TRP A 136 11.95 -7.54 -14.94
CA TRP A 136 11.89 -8.38 -13.74
C TRP A 136 11.13 -9.68 -13.96
N LYS A 137 10.31 -9.76 -15.00
CA LYS A 137 9.45 -10.92 -15.30
C LYS A 137 8.49 -11.25 -14.16
N VAL A 138 7.98 -10.23 -13.49
CA VAL A 138 6.92 -10.35 -12.48
C VAL A 138 5.58 -10.50 -13.16
N SER A 139 4.78 -11.44 -12.68
CA SER A 139 3.45 -11.77 -13.22
C SER A 139 2.34 -11.08 -12.41
N PRO A 140 1.22 -10.67 -13.05
CA PRO A 140 0.08 -10.12 -12.34
C PRO A 140 -0.72 -11.20 -11.62
N ARG A 141 -1.29 -10.85 -10.46
CA ARG A 141 -2.41 -11.60 -9.86
C ARG A 141 -3.73 -11.07 -10.41
N SER A 142 -4.83 -11.81 -10.21
CA SER A 142 -6.15 -11.47 -10.76
C SER A 142 -7.20 -11.10 -9.72
N ASN A 143 -6.93 -11.32 -8.43
CA ASN A 143 -7.94 -11.20 -7.39
C ASN A 143 -7.65 -10.03 -6.46
N LEU A 144 -8.59 -9.08 -6.40
CA LEU A 144 -8.65 -8.10 -5.33
C LEU A 144 -9.26 -8.75 -4.08
N LYS A 145 -8.58 -8.58 -2.95
CA LYS A 145 -9.03 -9.14 -1.66
C LYS A 145 -9.42 -8.01 -0.69
N ILE A 146 -10.42 -8.29 0.13
CA ILE A 146 -10.81 -7.45 1.25
C ILE A 146 -10.42 -8.15 2.54
N PHE A 147 -9.73 -7.45 3.41
CA PHE A 147 -9.24 -7.99 4.67
C PHE A 147 -10.09 -7.48 5.82
N GLU A 148 -10.70 -8.41 6.54
CA GLU A 148 -11.41 -8.09 7.77
C GLU A 148 -10.38 -7.91 8.90
N THR A 149 -10.43 -6.78 9.56
CA THR A 149 -9.57 -6.45 10.69
C THR A 149 -10.40 -6.11 11.91
N GLY A 150 -9.78 -6.05 13.08
CA GLY A 150 -10.48 -5.63 14.31
C GLY A 150 -11.03 -4.20 14.27
N PHE A 151 -10.62 -3.39 13.28
CA PHE A 151 -11.09 -2.01 13.10
C PHE A 151 -11.93 -1.80 11.83
N GLY A 152 -12.15 -2.83 11.03
CA GLY A 152 -12.97 -2.72 9.82
C GLY A 152 -12.32 -3.36 8.60
N ARG A 153 -12.86 -3.03 7.41
CA ARG A 153 -12.43 -3.61 6.13
C ARG A 153 -11.35 -2.79 5.46
N LEU A 154 -10.28 -3.45 5.10
CA LEU A 154 -9.11 -2.88 4.44
C LEU A 154 -8.93 -3.52 3.05
N ALA A 155 -8.59 -2.71 2.05
CA ALA A 155 -8.13 -3.14 0.75
C ALA A 155 -6.71 -2.64 0.49
N VAL A 156 -5.96 -3.33 -0.36
CA VAL A 156 -4.61 -2.92 -0.79
C VAL A 156 -4.60 -2.80 -2.31
N ALA A 157 -4.16 -1.63 -2.80
CA ALA A 157 -3.84 -1.38 -4.21
C ALA A 157 -2.35 -1.04 -4.30
N ILE A 158 -1.56 -1.92 -4.88
CA ILE A 158 -0.10 -1.78 -4.86
C ILE A 158 0.34 -0.81 -5.96
N CYS A 159 0.81 0.38 -5.56
CA CYS A 159 1.42 1.39 -6.42
C CYS A 159 0.59 1.66 -7.69
N TYR A 160 1.00 1.13 -8.84
CA TYR A 160 0.35 1.30 -10.13
C TYR A 160 -1.12 0.85 -10.13
N ASP A 161 -1.52 -0.10 -9.28
CA ASP A 161 -2.91 -0.55 -9.18
C ASP A 161 -3.88 0.59 -8.82
N VAL A 162 -3.44 1.61 -8.09
CA VAL A 162 -4.30 2.74 -7.71
C VAL A 162 -4.66 3.64 -8.91
N GLU A 163 -3.90 3.57 -10.00
CA GLU A 163 -4.20 4.30 -11.23
C GLU A 163 -5.44 3.76 -11.95
N PHE A 164 -5.90 2.53 -11.62
CA PHE A 164 -7.08 1.88 -12.19
C PHE A 164 -8.30 2.08 -11.28
N PRO A 165 -9.24 2.99 -11.63
CA PRO A 165 -10.38 3.33 -10.77
C PRO A 165 -11.29 2.15 -10.47
N GLU A 166 -11.36 1.16 -11.36
CA GLU A 166 -12.21 -0.02 -11.25
C GLU A 166 -11.84 -0.86 -10.02
N ILE A 167 -10.55 -1.00 -9.72
CA ILE A 167 -10.03 -1.76 -8.57
C ILE A 167 -10.59 -1.16 -7.29
N VAL A 168 -10.39 0.15 -7.12
CA VAL A 168 -10.78 0.82 -5.87
C VAL A 168 -12.30 0.95 -5.77
N ARG A 169 -12.98 1.11 -6.90
CA ARG A 169 -14.46 1.05 -6.94
C ARG A 169 -14.98 -0.32 -6.50
N ALA A 170 -14.33 -1.41 -6.92
CA ALA A 170 -14.69 -2.76 -6.45
C ALA A 170 -14.46 -2.92 -4.95
N ALA A 171 -13.32 -2.42 -4.41
CA ALA A 171 -13.05 -2.42 -2.98
C ALA A 171 -14.13 -1.63 -2.19
N ALA A 172 -14.50 -0.44 -2.68
CA ALA A 172 -15.53 0.38 -2.04
C ALA A 172 -16.92 -0.29 -2.06
N ARG A 173 -17.29 -0.96 -3.16
CA ARG A 173 -18.52 -1.77 -3.25
C ARG A 173 -18.51 -2.94 -2.27
N ALA A 174 -17.36 -3.54 -2.03
CA ALA A 174 -17.15 -4.56 -1.01
C ALA A 174 -17.03 -3.98 0.41
N GLN A 175 -17.39 -2.69 0.58
CA GLN A 175 -17.43 -1.99 1.86
C GLN A 175 -16.05 -1.83 2.53
N ALA A 176 -14.97 -1.71 1.77
CA ALA A 176 -13.69 -1.29 2.32
C ALA A 176 -13.78 0.16 2.85
N HIS A 177 -13.25 0.39 4.05
CA HIS A 177 -13.24 1.71 4.69
C HIS A 177 -11.88 2.41 4.51
N VAL A 178 -10.84 1.60 4.40
CA VAL A 178 -9.45 2.03 4.24
C VAL A 178 -8.85 1.35 3.02
N LEU A 179 -8.26 2.17 2.15
CA LEU A 179 -7.38 1.70 1.09
C LEU A 179 -5.93 1.93 1.51
N VAL A 180 -5.10 0.94 1.34
CA VAL A 180 -3.65 1.07 1.55
C VAL A 180 -2.95 1.02 0.19
N VAL A 181 -2.04 1.95 -0.05
CA VAL A 181 -1.31 2.10 -1.30
C VAL A 181 0.20 2.08 -1.01
N PRO A 182 0.79 0.87 -0.87
CA PRO A 182 2.24 0.74 -0.80
C PRO A 182 2.85 1.08 -2.16
N SER A 183 3.83 1.99 -2.21
CA SER A 183 4.39 2.48 -3.47
C SER A 183 5.91 2.57 -3.49
N CYS A 184 6.47 2.33 -4.67
CA CYS A 184 7.88 2.52 -4.99
C CYS A 184 7.96 3.24 -6.33
N THR A 185 8.41 4.47 -6.33
CA THR A 185 8.52 5.31 -7.53
C THR A 185 9.90 5.94 -7.63
N ASP A 186 10.45 5.96 -8.83
CA ASP A 186 11.83 6.37 -9.12
C ASP A 186 11.99 7.88 -9.32
N ASP A 187 10.92 8.55 -9.75
CA ASP A 187 10.94 9.98 -10.00
C ASP A 187 9.69 10.71 -9.48
N ARG A 188 9.77 12.04 -9.50
CA ARG A 188 8.67 12.89 -9.08
C ARG A 188 7.41 12.71 -9.94
N GLN A 189 7.56 12.44 -11.24
CA GLN A 189 6.43 12.31 -12.16
C GLN A 189 5.66 11.01 -11.87
N GLY A 190 6.37 9.90 -11.70
CA GLY A 190 5.79 8.62 -11.30
C GLY A 190 5.09 8.71 -9.95
N PHE A 191 5.75 9.33 -8.97
CA PHE A 191 5.14 9.60 -7.66
C PHE A 191 3.84 10.39 -7.76
N LEU A 192 3.83 11.49 -8.52
CA LEU A 192 2.65 12.36 -8.64
C LEU A 192 1.47 11.66 -9.33
N ARG A 193 1.71 10.77 -10.30
CA ARG A 193 0.63 9.95 -10.89
C ARG A 193 -0.06 9.11 -9.81
N VAL A 194 0.72 8.35 -9.04
CA VAL A 194 0.20 7.52 -7.94
C VAL A 194 -0.50 8.39 -6.89
N ARG A 195 0.13 9.50 -6.48
CA ARG A 195 -0.40 10.41 -5.46
C ARG A 195 -1.72 11.04 -5.85
N TYR A 196 -1.83 11.54 -7.09
CA TYR A 196 -3.07 12.15 -7.59
C TYR A 196 -4.18 11.12 -7.73
N CYS A 197 -3.86 9.92 -8.21
CA CYS A 197 -4.82 8.83 -8.26
C CYS A 197 -5.27 8.41 -6.85
N ALA A 198 -4.36 8.24 -5.90
CA ALA A 198 -4.69 7.94 -4.51
C ALA A 198 -5.64 8.98 -3.90
N GLN A 199 -5.39 10.27 -4.15
CA GLN A 199 -6.28 11.35 -3.71
C GLN A 199 -7.67 11.25 -4.37
N ALA A 200 -7.72 11.02 -5.69
CA ALA A 200 -8.98 10.84 -6.40
C ALA A 200 -9.78 9.66 -5.85
N ARG A 201 -9.11 8.54 -5.50
CA ARG A 201 -9.78 7.36 -4.92
C ARG A 201 -10.39 7.66 -3.57
N ALA A 202 -9.74 8.46 -2.72
CA ALA A 202 -10.31 8.89 -1.44
C ALA A 202 -11.60 9.70 -1.66
N VAL A 203 -11.57 10.65 -2.58
CA VAL A 203 -12.70 11.55 -2.88
C VAL A 203 -13.87 10.79 -3.50
N GLU A 204 -13.64 10.06 -4.58
CA GLU A 204 -14.72 9.43 -5.37
C GLU A 204 -15.34 8.19 -4.72
N ASN A 205 -14.67 7.58 -3.74
CA ASN A 205 -15.13 6.38 -3.05
C ASN A 205 -15.47 6.61 -1.58
N GLN A 206 -15.31 7.84 -1.09
CA GLN A 206 -15.56 8.21 0.31
C GLN A 206 -14.87 7.23 1.26
N MET A 207 -13.53 7.19 1.20
CA MET A 207 -12.71 6.29 2.01
C MET A 207 -11.39 6.95 2.40
N TYR A 208 -10.79 6.47 3.48
CA TYR A 208 -9.41 6.83 3.81
C TYR A 208 -8.44 6.13 2.88
N VAL A 209 -7.37 6.83 2.48
CA VAL A 209 -6.26 6.23 1.74
C VAL A 209 -4.96 6.47 2.49
N ILE A 210 -4.22 5.39 2.77
CA ILE A 210 -2.89 5.44 3.40
C ILE A 210 -1.88 5.13 2.30
N HIS A 211 -1.11 6.15 1.89
CA HIS A 211 -0.10 6.05 0.86
C HIS A 211 1.28 6.05 1.50
N SER A 212 2.00 4.93 1.42
CA SER A 212 3.37 4.77 1.88
C SER A 212 4.35 4.74 0.71
N CYS A 213 5.55 5.25 0.90
CA CYS A 213 6.51 5.42 -0.18
C CYS A 213 7.92 5.00 0.23
N THR A 214 8.68 4.47 -0.73
CA THR A 214 10.13 4.38 -0.62
C THR A 214 10.77 5.72 -0.97
N VAL A 215 11.86 6.06 -0.28
CA VAL A 215 12.72 7.21 -0.56
C VAL A 215 14.19 6.81 -0.46
N GLY A 216 15.07 7.67 -0.92
CA GLY A 216 16.51 7.41 -0.88
C GLY A 216 17.03 6.79 -2.17
N SER A 217 18.20 6.15 -2.08
CA SER A 217 18.92 5.68 -3.24
C SER A 217 19.64 4.36 -2.95
N LEU A 218 19.57 3.46 -3.91
CA LEU A 218 20.31 2.19 -3.91
C LEU A 218 21.02 2.03 -5.26
N PRO A 219 22.09 2.82 -5.53
CA PRO A 219 22.67 2.95 -6.88
C PRO A 219 23.17 1.64 -7.49
N MET A 220 23.53 0.65 -6.64
CA MET A 220 23.97 -0.65 -7.08
C MET A 220 22.84 -1.56 -7.57
N VAL A 221 21.58 -1.19 -7.35
CA VAL A 221 20.40 -1.93 -7.82
C VAL A 221 19.67 -1.09 -8.85
N PRO A 222 19.87 -1.32 -10.16
CA PRO A 222 19.40 -0.42 -11.23
C PRO A 222 17.91 -0.07 -11.15
N ALA A 223 17.09 -1.03 -10.79
CA ALA A 223 15.64 -0.85 -10.76
C ALA A 223 15.12 0.02 -9.63
N VAL A 224 15.91 0.28 -8.60
CA VAL A 224 15.56 1.09 -7.43
C VAL A 224 16.71 2.01 -7.05
N SER A 225 17.50 2.40 -8.06
CA SER A 225 18.66 3.27 -7.89
C SER A 225 18.31 4.63 -7.31
N LEU A 226 17.12 5.14 -7.63
CA LEU A 226 16.52 6.35 -7.05
C LEU A 226 15.11 6.03 -6.58
N ASN A 227 14.69 6.70 -5.51
CA ASN A 227 13.33 6.61 -5.01
C ASN A 227 12.87 8.02 -4.62
N TYR A 228 11.72 8.40 -5.15
CA TYR A 228 11.06 9.66 -4.84
C TYR A 228 9.72 9.40 -4.18
N GLY A 229 9.48 9.98 -3.02
CA GLY A 229 8.24 9.76 -2.30
C GLY A 229 7.88 10.83 -1.28
N GLN A 230 6.61 10.86 -0.93
CA GLN A 230 6.01 11.65 0.13
C GLN A 230 4.82 10.88 0.67
N ALA A 231 5.00 10.21 1.80
CA ALA A 231 3.94 9.43 2.42
C ALA A 231 2.80 10.32 2.88
N SER A 232 1.57 9.81 2.81
CA SER A 232 0.39 10.61 3.16
C SER A 232 -0.75 9.75 3.66
N ILE A 233 -1.61 10.37 4.46
CA ILE A 233 -2.90 9.84 4.90
C ILE A 233 -3.96 10.78 4.33
N LEU A 234 -4.79 10.26 3.43
CA LEU A 234 -5.72 11.02 2.62
C LEU A 234 -7.15 10.75 3.06
N THR A 235 -7.99 11.75 2.89
CA THR A 235 -9.42 11.71 3.22
C THR A 235 -10.24 12.13 2.01
N PRO A 236 -11.57 11.89 2.02
CA PRO A 236 -12.46 12.63 1.15
C PRO A 236 -12.27 14.15 1.35
N SER A 237 -12.28 14.93 0.25
CA SER A 237 -12.29 16.38 0.31
C SER A 237 -13.74 16.86 0.43
N ASP A 238 -14.36 16.62 1.58
CA ASP A 238 -15.75 16.89 1.88
C ASP A 238 -15.91 17.18 3.37
N PHE A 239 -17.03 17.83 3.76
CA PHE A 239 -17.33 18.02 5.18
C PHE A 239 -17.75 16.65 5.80
N PRO A 240 -17.21 16.24 6.96
CA PRO A 240 -16.38 17.01 7.91
C PRO A 240 -14.85 16.71 7.83
N PHE A 241 -14.36 16.24 6.71
CA PHE A 241 -12.93 15.93 6.52
C PHE A 241 -12.08 17.19 6.29
N SER A 242 -10.76 17.00 6.15
CA SER A 242 -9.84 18.07 5.76
C SER A 242 -10.24 18.65 4.40
N ARG A 243 -10.21 19.99 4.27
CA ARG A 243 -10.69 20.69 3.05
C ARG A 243 -9.91 20.31 1.80
N ASP A 244 -8.62 20.07 1.96
CA ASP A 244 -7.71 19.62 0.89
C ASP A 244 -7.65 18.09 0.74
N GLY A 245 -8.39 17.34 1.59
CA GLY A 245 -8.37 15.89 1.60
C GLY A 245 -7.08 15.28 2.11
N ILE A 246 -6.27 16.04 2.86
CA ILE A 246 -5.01 15.56 3.46
C ILE A 246 -5.16 15.59 4.98
N LEU A 247 -5.12 14.41 5.62
CA LEU A 247 -5.11 14.32 7.06
C LEU A 247 -3.71 14.56 7.63
N ALA A 248 -2.71 13.96 7.00
CA ALA A 248 -1.30 14.12 7.31
C ALA A 248 -0.45 13.75 6.11
N GLU A 249 0.70 14.38 5.96
CA GLU A 249 1.69 14.03 4.94
C GLU A 249 3.11 14.33 5.43
N GLY A 250 4.10 13.62 4.86
CA GLY A 250 5.51 13.82 5.14
C GLY A 250 6.12 14.94 4.30
N ASN A 251 7.39 15.22 4.54
CA ASN A 251 8.18 16.08 3.65
C ASN A 251 8.77 15.23 2.50
N PRO A 252 8.82 15.73 1.27
CA PRO A 252 9.36 14.98 0.14
C PRO A 252 10.76 14.43 0.41
N ASN A 253 11.00 13.16 0.09
CA ASN A 253 12.30 12.49 0.12
C ASN A 253 13.04 12.45 1.46
N GLN A 254 12.35 12.62 2.58
CA GLN A 254 12.90 12.45 3.91
C GLN A 254 12.43 11.14 4.53
N GLU A 255 13.25 10.50 5.36
CA GLU A 255 12.78 9.37 6.17
C GLU A 255 11.81 9.86 7.23
N MET A 256 10.58 9.35 7.21
CA MET A 256 9.53 9.80 8.11
C MET A 256 8.52 8.69 8.42
N MET A 257 7.93 8.78 9.59
CA MET A 257 6.69 8.08 9.95
C MET A 257 5.56 9.11 10.02
N VAL A 258 4.63 9.05 9.09
CA VAL A 258 3.46 9.92 9.06
C VAL A 258 2.35 9.28 9.86
N VAL A 259 1.97 9.89 10.98
CA VAL A 259 0.97 9.36 11.89
C VAL A 259 -0.32 10.18 11.79
N GLY A 260 -1.46 9.51 11.76
CA GLY A 260 -2.78 10.14 11.76
C GLY A 260 -3.83 9.28 12.44
N GLU A 261 -4.92 9.92 12.88
CA GLU A 261 -6.06 9.24 13.48
C GLU A 261 -7.24 9.24 12.50
N LEU A 262 -7.67 8.04 12.10
CA LEU A 262 -8.82 7.83 11.23
C LEU A 262 -10.09 7.71 12.08
N ASN A 263 -11.09 8.52 11.81
CA ASN A 263 -12.43 8.37 12.35
C ASN A 263 -13.28 7.55 11.40
N LEU A 264 -13.35 6.24 11.61
CA LEU A 264 -14.08 5.32 10.73
C LEU A 264 -15.60 5.53 10.81
N ARG A 265 -16.09 6.02 11.94
CA ARG A 265 -17.51 6.38 12.07
C ARG A 265 -17.89 7.46 11.10
N THR A 266 -17.04 8.48 10.92
CA THR A 266 -17.27 9.55 9.96
C THR A 266 -17.44 9.04 8.52
N ILE A 267 -16.63 8.05 8.09
CA ILE A 267 -16.79 7.43 6.76
C ILE A 267 -18.16 6.74 6.63
N LEU A 268 -18.60 6.04 7.65
CA LEU A 268 -19.91 5.37 7.64
C LEU A 268 -21.06 6.39 7.58
N ASP A 269 -20.96 7.45 8.37
CA ASP A 269 -21.99 8.49 8.45
C ASP A 269 -22.07 9.28 7.12
N THR A 270 -20.93 9.66 6.51
CA THR A 270 -20.91 10.36 5.22
C THR A 270 -21.39 9.50 4.07
N ARG A 271 -21.13 8.19 4.09
CA ARG A 271 -21.68 7.26 3.09
C ARG A 271 -23.19 7.08 3.20
N SER A 272 -23.75 7.18 4.41
CA SER A 272 -25.18 6.95 4.67
C SER A 272 -26.04 8.22 4.57
N SER A 273 -25.53 9.37 4.99
CA SER A 273 -26.30 10.60 5.17
C SER A 273 -25.57 11.89 4.76
N GLY A 274 -24.39 11.78 4.12
CA GLY A 274 -23.59 12.94 3.72
C GLY A 274 -24.30 13.86 2.73
N LEU A 275 -23.93 15.14 2.74
CA LEU A 275 -24.40 16.17 1.78
C LEU A 275 -24.24 15.74 0.32
N LEU A 276 -23.26 14.88 0.07
CA LEU A 276 -23.09 14.14 -1.16
C LEU A 276 -23.60 12.70 -0.92
N ALA A 277 -24.91 12.49 -0.97
CA ALA A 277 -25.53 11.15 -1.05
C ALA A 277 -24.98 10.31 -2.24
N PHE A 278 -23.97 10.86 -2.90
CA PHE A 278 -23.15 10.27 -3.95
C PHE A 278 -22.53 8.92 -3.58
N GLY A 279 -22.28 8.66 -2.27
CA GLY A 279 -21.68 7.40 -1.84
C GLY A 279 -22.61 6.22 -2.07
N VAL A 280 -23.86 6.33 -1.68
CA VAL A 280 -24.85 5.23 -1.79
C VAL A 280 -25.23 5.02 -3.26
N GLU A 281 -25.52 6.07 -4.01
CA GLU A 281 -25.86 5.95 -5.44
C GLU A 281 -24.68 5.50 -6.29
N ARG A 282 -23.47 6.02 -6.05
CA ARG A 282 -22.27 5.58 -6.79
C ARG A 282 -21.84 4.16 -6.44
N LEU A 283 -22.02 3.70 -5.20
CA LEU A 283 -21.67 2.36 -4.79
C LEU A 283 -22.74 1.33 -5.18
N ALA A 284 -24.02 1.71 -5.13
CA ALA A 284 -25.14 0.81 -5.38
C ALA A 284 -25.42 0.57 -6.87
N HIS A 285 -25.26 1.56 -7.74
CA HIS A 285 -25.86 1.49 -9.07
C HIS A 285 -24.88 1.51 -10.27
N GLY A 286 -23.58 1.65 -10.10
CA GLY A 286 -22.72 1.87 -11.27
C GLY A 286 -23.07 3.21 -11.97
N PRO A 287 -22.73 3.41 -13.24
CA PRO A 287 -23.25 4.54 -14.00
C PRO A 287 -24.78 4.45 -14.00
N HIS A 288 -25.43 5.55 -13.66
CA HIS A 288 -26.89 5.70 -13.50
C HIS A 288 -27.65 4.82 -14.52
N PRO A 289 -28.49 3.85 -14.11
CA PRO A 289 -29.23 3.04 -15.06
C PRO A 289 -30.18 3.97 -15.84
N GLY A 290 -29.78 4.41 -17.03
CA GLY A 290 -30.55 5.33 -17.86
C GLY A 290 -29.76 6.49 -18.45
N ARG A 291 -28.57 6.81 -17.96
CA ARG A 291 -27.66 7.75 -18.64
C ARG A 291 -26.65 6.98 -19.48
N ARG A 292 -26.94 6.84 -20.78
CA ARG A 292 -25.93 6.44 -21.78
C ARG A 292 -25.19 7.71 -22.20
N PHE A 293 -23.90 7.76 -21.95
CA PHE A 293 -23.05 8.78 -22.55
C PHE A 293 -22.82 8.38 -24.03
N HIS A 294 -23.35 9.17 -24.95
CA HIS A 294 -23.03 9.01 -26.37
C HIS A 294 -21.73 9.76 -26.65
N VAL A 295 -20.68 9.02 -26.99
CA VAL A 295 -19.46 9.62 -27.51
C VAL A 295 -19.73 9.97 -28.97
N VAL A 296 -19.80 11.27 -29.28
CA VAL A 296 -19.94 11.75 -30.66
C VAL A 296 -18.54 11.95 -31.21
N HIS A 297 -18.16 11.09 -32.15
CA HIS A 297 -16.96 11.32 -32.97
C HIS A 297 -17.35 12.34 -34.06
N ARG A 298 -16.65 13.48 -34.08
CA ARG A 298 -16.73 14.46 -35.18
C ARG A 298 -15.58 14.27 -36.15
#